data_37c543970d4a96f4bb6dceed152d74b4
#
_entry.id   37c543970d4a96f4bb6dceed152d74b4
#
_cell.length_a   1.000
_cell.length_b   1.000
_cell.length_c   1.000
_cell.angle_alpha   90.00
_cell.angle_beta   90.00
_cell.angle_gamma   90.00
#
_symmetry.space_group_name_H-M   'P 1'
#
loop_
_entity.id
_entity.type
_entity.pdbx_description
1 polymer ?
#
loop_
_entity_poly.entity_id
_entity_poly.type
_entity_poly.pdbx_seq_one_letter_code
_entity_poly.pdbx_strand_id
1 'polypeptide(L)'
;MEVITLRHPGLTTALSILVILGFAAVLIFRIWKMRKGIDEKEQARLKGTATMWIAETLPGYKRKRATYIILNVIGFAGLIMSLLSCSYLMGRPSYNKEITTGVQRRDIYLCLDVSYSLYQLNYDFVDRLEEVVKGLEGDRVGISIFNTTTVQYMPMTDDMEFTADKLERLKKYFILQKQYVELYEDMDSYDLMNMSEEEMKQYDNLKNQLNAYEAGTILNNYYKGSSLIGEGLASCLYNFPSLGDSERTRVIIMVTDNAQSNLMPPTVELPEACDLCKKNDVTVFGIFPPESSMRFLQAGQTPEKLRSDMKKNIEKTGGAFYIAADDFDTSDIIKKIQAHEAMQVDQISMTRTLDDPRKAIILCVLGFSLFAAIKGVGA
;
A
#
# COMPACT_ATOMS: atom_id res chain seq x y z
N MET A 1 -16.58 5.72 -21.59
CA MET A 1 -16.31 4.85 -22.79
C MET A 1 -14.81 4.61 -22.80
N GLU A 2 -14.37 3.39 -22.51
CA GLU A 2 -12.94 3.08 -22.46
C GLU A 2 -12.38 3.12 -23.89
N VAL A 3 -11.35 3.91 -24.12
CA VAL A 3 -10.72 4.04 -25.43
C VAL A 3 -9.75 2.87 -25.62
N ILE A 4 -10.05 1.99 -26.58
CA ILE A 4 -9.16 0.88 -26.93
C ILE A 4 -8.03 1.43 -27.80
N THR A 5 -6.80 1.22 -27.38
CA THR A 5 -5.57 1.58 -28.11
C THR A 5 -4.80 0.31 -28.48
N LEU A 6 -4.00 0.37 -29.55
CA LEU A 6 -3.10 -0.72 -29.94
C LEU A 6 -1.71 -0.48 -29.34
N ARG A 7 -1.14 -1.48 -28.69
CA ARG A 7 0.28 -1.40 -28.22
C ARG A 7 1.28 -1.33 -29.37
N HIS A 8 0.99 -2.03 -30.47
CA HIS A 8 1.86 -2.10 -31.66
C HIS A 8 1.11 -1.72 -32.92
N PRO A 9 0.71 -0.44 -33.11
CA PRO A 9 -0.10 -0.03 -34.26
C PRO A 9 0.64 -0.22 -35.58
N GLY A 10 1.96 0.00 -35.60
CA GLY A 10 2.78 -0.20 -36.81
C GLY A 10 2.82 -1.66 -37.29
N LEU A 11 2.85 -2.62 -36.37
CA LEU A 11 2.78 -4.05 -36.70
C LEU A 11 1.43 -4.42 -37.29
N THR A 12 0.34 -3.94 -36.69
CA THR A 12 -1.03 -4.17 -37.18
C THR A 12 -1.20 -3.62 -38.61
N THR A 13 -0.76 -2.39 -38.85
CA THR A 13 -0.87 -1.76 -40.19
C THR A 13 -0.06 -2.50 -41.20
N ALA A 14 1.19 -2.88 -40.91
CA ALA A 14 2.07 -3.62 -41.84
C ALA A 14 1.48 -4.99 -42.22
N LEU A 15 0.99 -5.75 -41.23
CA LEU A 15 0.35 -7.05 -41.46
C LEU A 15 -0.96 -6.93 -42.23
N SER A 16 -1.79 -5.92 -41.94
CA SER A 16 -3.03 -5.68 -42.66
C SER A 16 -2.78 -5.33 -44.12
N ILE A 17 -1.77 -4.51 -44.43
CA ILE A 17 -1.36 -4.19 -45.78
C ILE A 17 -0.88 -5.46 -46.50
N LEU A 18 -0.08 -6.30 -45.85
CA LEU A 18 0.44 -7.55 -46.44
C LEU A 18 -0.72 -8.51 -46.76
N VAL A 19 -1.72 -8.63 -45.92
CA VAL A 19 -2.92 -9.41 -46.18
C VAL A 19 -3.68 -8.88 -47.39
N ILE A 20 -3.91 -7.57 -47.47
CA ILE A 20 -4.62 -6.93 -48.58
C ILE A 20 -3.82 -7.13 -49.93
N LEU A 21 -2.53 -6.93 -49.89
CA LEU A 21 -1.65 -7.13 -51.10
C LEU A 21 -1.65 -8.60 -51.53
N GLY A 22 -1.61 -9.54 -50.60
CA GLY A 22 -1.71 -10.96 -50.87
C GLY A 22 -3.01 -11.34 -51.59
N PHE A 23 -4.13 -10.81 -51.08
CA PHE A 23 -5.43 -11.01 -51.72
C PHE A 23 -5.52 -10.34 -53.09
N ALA A 24 -5.00 -9.14 -53.24
CA ALA A 24 -4.94 -8.46 -54.55
C ALA A 24 -4.12 -9.28 -55.59
N ALA A 25 -2.98 -9.80 -55.17
CA ALA A 25 -2.15 -10.66 -56.01
C ALA A 25 -2.88 -11.95 -56.46
N VAL A 26 -3.59 -12.60 -55.51
CA VAL A 26 -4.41 -13.78 -55.80
C VAL A 26 -5.54 -13.45 -56.79
N LEU A 27 -6.21 -12.31 -56.65
CA LEU A 27 -7.25 -11.84 -57.52
C LEU A 27 -6.71 -11.56 -58.94
N ILE A 28 -5.59 -10.85 -59.03
CA ILE A 28 -4.91 -10.53 -60.29
C ILE A 28 -4.51 -11.84 -61.03
N PHE A 29 -3.91 -12.76 -60.24
CA PHE A 29 -3.52 -14.07 -60.79
C PHE A 29 -4.73 -14.86 -61.32
N ARG A 30 -5.85 -14.83 -60.56
CA ARG A 30 -7.07 -15.49 -60.95
C ARG A 30 -7.72 -14.89 -62.21
N ILE A 31 -7.72 -13.55 -62.29
CA ILE A 31 -8.20 -12.84 -63.51
C ILE A 31 -7.33 -13.16 -64.72
N TRP A 32 -5.99 -13.15 -64.53
CA TRP A 32 -5.03 -13.49 -65.58
C TRP A 32 -5.24 -14.93 -66.07
N LYS A 33 -5.39 -15.91 -65.16
CA LYS A 33 -5.69 -17.31 -65.48
C LYS A 33 -7.03 -17.47 -66.16
N MET A 34 -8.07 -16.72 -65.76
CA MET A 34 -9.37 -16.74 -66.44
C MET A 34 -9.25 -16.19 -67.89
N ARG A 35 -8.52 -15.13 -68.08
CA ARG A 35 -8.27 -14.59 -69.44
C ARG A 35 -7.55 -15.60 -70.35
N LYS A 36 -6.48 -16.22 -69.87
CA LYS A 36 -5.78 -17.29 -70.60
C LYS A 36 -6.69 -18.50 -70.90
N GLY A 37 -7.51 -18.92 -69.93
CA GLY A 37 -8.47 -20.01 -70.13
C GLY A 37 -9.62 -19.65 -71.06
N ILE A 38 -9.95 -18.37 -71.26
CA ILE A 38 -10.91 -17.89 -72.29
C ILE A 38 -10.31 -18.05 -73.66
N ASP A 39 -9.04 -17.65 -73.84
CA ASP A 39 -8.31 -17.76 -75.11
C ASP A 39 -8.15 -19.24 -75.51
N GLU A 40 -7.82 -20.13 -74.54
CA GLU A 40 -7.73 -21.59 -74.79
C GLU A 40 -9.10 -22.20 -75.13
N LYS A 41 -10.19 -21.73 -74.50
CA LYS A 41 -11.54 -22.17 -74.79
C LYS A 41 -12.04 -21.73 -76.15
N GLU A 42 -11.64 -20.54 -76.57
CA GLU A 42 -12.00 -20.04 -77.89
C GLU A 42 -11.25 -20.79 -78.98
N GLN A 43 -9.95 -21.14 -78.76
CA GLN A 43 -9.22 -22.02 -79.67
C GLN A 43 -9.77 -23.46 -79.68
N ALA A 44 -10.19 -24.01 -78.51
CA ALA A 44 -10.80 -25.34 -78.46
C ALA A 44 -12.20 -25.36 -79.13
N ARG A 45 -12.93 -24.26 -79.06
CA ARG A 45 -14.21 -24.07 -79.75
C ARG A 45 -14.04 -24.10 -81.29
N LEU A 46 -13.00 -23.47 -81.79
CA LEU A 46 -12.62 -23.49 -83.22
C LEU A 46 -12.21 -24.88 -83.65
N LYS A 47 -11.71 -25.75 -82.75
CA LYS A 47 -11.30 -27.14 -83.02
C LYS A 47 -12.41 -28.20 -82.89
N GLY A 48 -13.67 -27.79 -82.60
CA GLY A 48 -14.83 -28.69 -82.55
C GLY A 48 -14.93 -29.62 -81.34
N THR A 49 -14.17 -29.45 -80.23
CA THR A 49 -14.25 -30.24 -79.01
C THR A 49 -15.27 -29.66 -78.05
N ALA A 50 -16.50 -30.16 -78.08
CA ALA A 50 -17.74 -29.48 -77.62
C ALA A 50 -18.35 -29.97 -76.28
N THR A 51 -17.62 -30.52 -75.35
CA THR A 51 -18.23 -31.02 -74.08
C THR A 51 -18.68 -29.91 -73.10
N MET A 52 -18.21 -28.69 -73.26
CA MET A 52 -18.54 -27.59 -72.35
C MET A 52 -19.78 -26.78 -72.69
N TRP A 53 -20.29 -26.93 -73.93
CA TRP A 53 -21.47 -26.26 -74.42
C TRP A 53 -22.78 -26.83 -73.80
N ILE A 54 -22.80 -28.08 -73.43
CA ILE A 54 -23.99 -28.78 -72.89
C ILE A 54 -24.31 -28.25 -71.50
N ALA A 55 -23.35 -27.91 -70.68
CA ALA A 55 -23.59 -27.42 -69.30
C ALA A 55 -24.26 -26.03 -69.29
N GLU A 56 -23.87 -25.14 -70.19
CA GLU A 56 -24.39 -23.76 -70.26
C GLU A 56 -25.84 -23.69 -70.82
N THR A 57 -26.29 -24.75 -71.53
CA THR A 57 -27.66 -24.86 -72.08
C THR A 57 -28.63 -25.49 -71.09
N LEU A 58 -28.18 -26.08 -69.97
CA LEU A 58 -29.02 -26.69 -68.96
C LEU A 58 -29.92 -25.67 -68.25
N PRO A 59 -31.20 -25.93 -68.12
CA PRO A 59 -32.05 -25.05 -67.34
C PRO A 59 -31.62 -25.03 -65.89
N GLY A 60 -31.38 -23.81 -65.31
CA GLY A 60 -30.93 -23.61 -63.97
C GLY A 60 -29.44 -23.45 -63.79
N TYR A 61 -28.59 -23.69 -64.84
CA TYR A 61 -27.13 -23.49 -64.77
C TYR A 61 -26.73 -22.06 -64.32
N LYS A 62 -27.34 -21.05 -64.93
CA LYS A 62 -27.10 -19.66 -64.59
C LYS A 62 -27.36 -19.37 -63.11
N ARG A 63 -28.43 -19.92 -62.57
CA ARG A 63 -28.78 -19.75 -61.16
C ARG A 63 -27.76 -20.42 -60.22
N LYS A 64 -27.43 -21.69 -60.51
CA LYS A 64 -26.42 -22.44 -59.73
C LYS A 64 -25.03 -21.79 -59.79
N ARG A 65 -24.63 -21.32 -60.98
CA ARG A 65 -23.34 -20.58 -61.16
C ARG A 65 -23.34 -19.28 -60.37
N ALA A 66 -24.45 -18.50 -60.36
CA ALA A 66 -24.54 -17.28 -59.57
C ALA A 66 -24.47 -17.58 -58.11
N THR A 67 -25.21 -18.60 -57.59
CA THR A 67 -25.13 -19.04 -56.19
C THR A 67 -23.72 -19.46 -55.80
N TYR A 68 -23.03 -20.24 -56.63
CA TYR A 68 -21.63 -20.65 -56.42
C TYR A 68 -20.67 -19.45 -56.31
N ILE A 69 -20.82 -18.48 -57.20
CA ILE A 69 -19.98 -17.25 -57.21
C ILE A 69 -20.25 -16.46 -55.91
N ILE A 70 -21.53 -16.26 -55.55
CA ILE A 70 -21.90 -15.52 -54.35
C ILE A 70 -21.36 -16.20 -53.09
N LEU A 71 -21.52 -17.51 -52.97
CA LEU A 71 -21.00 -18.26 -51.82
C LEU A 71 -19.46 -18.15 -51.73
N ASN A 72 -18.78 -18.29 -52.85
CA ASN A 72 -17.30 -18.11 -52.85
C ASN A 72 -16.88 -16.68 -52.43
N VAL A 73 -17.58 -15.66 -52.91
CA VAL A 73 -17.30 -14.27 -52.51
C VAL A 73 -17.48 -14.08 -51.02
N ILE A 74 -18.60 -14.61 -50.46
CA ILE A 74 -18.87 -14.56 -49.03
C ILE A 74 -17.78 -15.33 -48.23
N GLY A 75 -17.43 -16.53 -48.69
CA GLY A 75 -16.35 -17.32 -48.05
C GLY A 75 -15.01 -16.60 -48.05
N PHE A 76 -14.61 -16.00 -49.15
CA PHE A 76 -13.36 -15.20 -49.21
C PHE A 76 -13.43 -13.95 -48.37
N ALA A 77 -14.60 -13.28 -48.28
CA ALA A 77 -14.81 -12.17 -47.36
C ALA A 77 -14.64 -12.59 -45.89
N GLY A 78 -15.16 -13.75 -45.52
CA GLY A 78 -14.95 -14.36 -44.21
C GLY A 78 -13.46 -14.61 -43.90
N LEU A 79 -12.70 -15.15 -44.89
CA LEU A 79 -11.28 -15.38 -44.72
C LEU A 79 -10.50 -14.07 -44.54
N ILE A 80 -10.82 -13.05 -45.33
CA ILE A 80 -10.18 -11.71 -45.21
C ILE A 80 -10.49 -11.15 -43.82
N MET A 81 -11.74 -11.21 -43.34
CA MET A 81 -12.13 -10.76 -42.02
C MET A 81 -11.34 -11.49 -40.91
N SER A 82 -11.20 -12.80 -41.02
CA SER A 82 -10.41 -13.60 -40.08
C SER A 82 -8.93 -13.15 -40.04
N LEU A 83 -8.28 -13.00 -41.18
CA LEU A 83 -6.88 -12.59 -41.26
C LEU A 83 -6.64 -11.15 -40.78
N LEU A 84 -7.55 -10.22 -41.06
CA LEU A 84 -7.49 -8.86 -40.52
C LEU A 84 -7.68 -8.83 -39.02
N SER A 85 -8.59 -9.67 -38.48
CA SER A 85 -8.76 -9.82 -37.05
C SER A 85 -7.53 -10.41 -36.36
N CYS A 86 -6.82 -11.36 -37.00
CA CYS A 86 -5.54 -11.85 -36.51
C CYS A 86 -4.48 -10.76 -36.50
N SER A 87 -4.39 -9.94 -37.57
CA SER A 87 -3.48 -8.80 -37.61
C SER A 87 -3.75 -7.80 -36.49
N TYR A 88 -5.03 -7.54 -36.19
CA TYR A 88 -5.46 -6.68 -35.08
C TYR A 88 -5.09 -7.27 -33.72
N LEU A 89 -5.23 -8.60 -33.51
CA LEU A 89 -4.81 -9.29 -32.29
C LEU A 89 -3.29 -9.15 -32.05
N MET A 90 -2.49 -9.26 -33.11
CA MET A 90 -1.04 -9.09 -32.98
C MET A 90 -0.65 -7.66 -32.56
N GLY A 91 -1.49 -6.68 -32.84
CA GLY A 91 -1.34 -5.31 -32.34
C GLY A 91 -1.58 -5.13 -30.85
N ARG A 92 -2.07 -6.18 -30.16
CA ARG A 92 -2.43 -6.19 -28.73
C ARG A 92 -3.40 -5.06 -28.38
N PRO A 93 -4.68 -5.17 -28.77
CA PRO A 93 -5.70 -4.21 -28.36
C PRO A 93 -5.78 -4.16 -26.85
N SER A 94 -5.64 -2.99 -26.28
CA SER A 94 -5.59 -2.76 -24.83
C SER A 94 -6.31 -1.49 -24.46
N TYR A 95 -6.79 -1.43 -23.24
CA TYR A 95 -7.36 -0.23 -22.64
C TYR A 95 -6.70 0.05 -21.30
N ASN A 96 -6.63 1.33 -20.97
CA ASN A 96 -6.13 1.76 -19.69
C ASN A 96 -7.29 1.75 -18.68
N LYS A 97 -7.13 0.95 -17.64
CA LYS A 97 -8.05 0.95 -16.50
C LYS A 97 -7.33 1.59 -15.32
N GLU A 98 -7.87 2.67 -14.82
CA GLU A 98 -7.49 3.18 -13.51
C GLU A 98 -7.98 2.17 -12.47
N ILE A 99 -7.05 1.42 -11.93
CA ILE A 99 -7.32 0.55 -10.79
C ILE A 99 -6.83 1.36 -9.60
N THR A 100 -7.76 1.74 -8.72
CA THR A 100 -7.41 2.24 -7.40
C THR A 100 -6.74 1.08 -6.66
N THR A 101 -5.43 0.98 -6.82
CA THR A 101 -4.63 -0.08 -6.21
C THR A 101 -3.89 0.57 -5.06
N GLY A 102 -4.38 0.37 -3.90
CA GLY A 102 -3.65 0.73 -2.71
C GLY A 102 -4.27 1.91 -1.99
N VAL A 103 -4.85 1.59 -0.89
CA VAL A 103 -4.88 2.42 0.28
C VAL A 103 -3.41 2.63 0.62
N GLN A 104 -2.93 3.86 0.63
CA GLN A 104 -1.58 4.16 1.10
C GLN A 104 -1.54 3.66 2.53
N ARG A 105 -0.73 2.66 2.78
CA ARG A 105 -0.63 2.01 4.09
C ARG A 105 0.27 2.83 4.98
N ARG A 106 -0.02 2.86 6.27
CA ARG A 106 0.76 3.62 7.24
C ARG A 106 1.61 2.69 8.08
N ASP A 107 2.75 3.20 8.50
CA ASP A 107 3.60 2.62 9.51
C ASP A 107 3.58 3.56 10.71
N ILE A 108 3.01 3.13 11.82
CA ILE A 108 2.79 3.94 13.02
C ILE A 108 3.68 3.40 14.13
N TYR A 109 4.59 4.21 14.63
CA TYR A 109 5.38 3.89 15.81
C TYR A 109 4.88 4.66 17.03
N LEU A 110 4.58 3.94 18.11
CA LEU A 110 4.32 4.52 19.42
C LEU A 110 5.65 4.65 20.15
N CYS A 111 6.04 5.87 20.52
CA CYS A 111 7.26 6.20 21.23
C CYS A 111 6.87 6.70 22.62
N LEU A 112 6.90 5.83 23.61
CA LEU A 112 6.36 6.11 24.95
C LEU A 112 7.47 6.30 25.96
N ASP A 113 7.51 7.47 26.56
CA ASP A 113 8.30 7.74 27.75
C ASP A 113 7.67 7.01 28.94
N VAL A 114 8.34 6.00 29.49
CA VAL A 114 7.84 5.17 30.57
C VAL A 114 8.34 5.64 31.95
N SER A 115 8.70 6.93 32.07
CA SER A 115 8.98 7.53 33.38
C SER A 115 7.74 7.51 34.26
N TYR A 116 7.95 7.44 35.57
CA TYR A 116 6.84 7.33 36.53
C TYR A 116 5.91 8.55 36.55
N SER A 117 6.37 9.72 36.12
CA SER A 117 5.52 10.92 35.97
C SER A 117 4.41 10.76 34.93
N LEU A 118 4.55 9.81 34.00
CA LEU A 118 3.66 9.66 32.84
C LEU A 118 2.73 8.44 32.89
N TYR A 119 2.75 7.65 33.97
CA TYR A 119 1.98 6.39 34.01
C TYR A 119 0.50 6.59 33.70
N GLN A 120 -0.09 7.67 34.18
CA GLN A 120 -1.52 7.94 34.02
C GLN A 120 -1.87 8.35 32.58
N LEU A 121 -1.06 9.24 31.98
CA LEU A 121 -1.23 9.63 30.58
C LEU A 121 -1.01 8.43 29.64
N ASN A 122 0.03 7.65 29.89
CA ASN A 122 0.33 6.46 29.10
C ASN A 122 -0.79 5.41 29.22
N TYR A 123 -1.32 5.22 30.43
CA TYR A 123 -2.43 4.29 30.64
C TYR A 123 -3.65 4.68 29.79
N ASP A 124 -4.12 5.93 29.89
CA ASP A 124 -5.28 6.40 29.13
C ASP A 124 -5.04 6.35 27.61
N PHE A 125 -3.86 6.79 27.19
CA PHE A 125 -3.49 6.77 25.78
C PHE A 125 -3.50 5.33 25.20
N VAL A 126 -2.90 4.37 25.90
CA VAL A 126 -2.87 2.97 25.47
C VAL A 126 -4.24 2.32 25.52
N ASP A 127 -5.06 2.64 26.53
CA ASP A 127 -6.45 2.16 26.65
C ASP A 127 -7.29 2.60 25.43
N ARG A 128 -7.20 3.87 25.04
CA ARG A 128 -7.91 4.40 23.87
C ARG A 128 -7.39 3.85 22.56
N LEU A 129 -6.07 3.64 22.45
CA LEU A 129 -5.47 3.05 21.25
C LEU A 129 -5.90 1.60 21.02
N GLU A 130 -6.12 0.83 22.07
CA GLU A 130 -6.61 -0.55 21.96
C GLU A 130 -7.95 -0.62 21.22
N GLU A 131 -8.83 0.36 21.42
CA GLU A 131 -10.08 0.45 20.68
C GLU A 131 -9.88 0.83 19.20
N VAL A 132 -8.91 1.71 18.93
CA VAL A 132 -8.64 2.23 17.59
C VAL A 132 -7.91 1.22 16.71
N VAL A 133 -6.98 0.48 17.28
CA VAL A 133 -6.14 -0.51 16.57
C VAL A 133 -6.98 -1.56 15.84
N LYS A 134 -8.12 -1.95 16.40
CA LYS A 134 -9.05 -2.91 15.78
C LYS A 134 -9.64 -2.44 14.44
N GLY A 135 -9.57 -1.13 14.15
CA GLY A 135 -10.04 -0.52 12.90
C GLY A 135 -8.93 -0.17 11.89
N LEU A 136 -7.67 -0.48 12.20
CA LEU A 136 -6.52 -0.13 11.34
C LEU A 136 -6.19 -1.24 10.33
N GLU A 137 -7.10 -1.51 9.38
CA GLU A 137 -6.84 -2.52 8.35
C GLU A 137 -5.75 -2.08 7.38
N GLY A 138 -4.69 -2.87 7.27
CA GLY A 138 -3.56 -2.67 6.34
C GLY A 138 -2.45 -1.76 6.84
N ASP A 139 -2.60 -1.10 7.99
CA ASP A 139 -1.53 -0.37 8.66
C ASP A 139 -0.62 -1.33 9.44
N ARG A 140 0.58 -0.88 9.77
CA ARG A 140 1.47 -1.57 10.70
C ARG A 140 1.70 -0.71 11.92
N VAL A 141 1.74 -1.34 13.08
CA VAL A 141 1.99 -0.66 14.36
C VAL A 141 3.22 -1.26 15.03
N GLY A 142 4.11 -0.41 15.52
CA GLY A 142 5.24 -0.77 16.37
C GLY A 142 5.20 0.00 17.69
N ILE A 143 5.81 -0.53 18.73
CA ILE A 143 5.87 0.14 20.04
C ILE A 143 7.31 0.14 20.54
N SER A 144 7.82 1.31 20.84
CA SER A 144 9.06 1.51 21.58
C SER A 144 8.77 2.21 22.90
N ILE A 145 9.39 1.73 23.94
CA ILE A 145 9.35 2.35 25.28
C ILE A 145 10.75 2.86 25.63
N PHE A 146 10.83 4.01 26.25
CA PHE A 146 12.13 4.58 26.62
C PHE A 146 12.10 5.28 27.97
N ASN A 147 13.27 5.35 28.60
CA ASN A 147 13.59 6.19 29.71
C ASN A 147 15.07 6.63 29.53
N THR A 148 16.05 5.97 30.16
CA THR A 148 17.49 6.22 29.91
C THR A 148 18.01 5.55 28.63
N THR A 149 17.36 4.53 28.18
CA THR A 149 17.57 3.86 26.88
C THR A 149 16.24 3.42 26.30
N THR A 150 16.24 3.08 25.03
CA THR A 150 15.03 2.68 24.30
C THR A 150 15.00 1.17 24.08
N VAL A 151 13.87 0.56 24.34
CA VAL A 151 13.59 -0.84 24.03
C VAL A 151 12.46 -0.90 22.99
N GLN A 152 12.68 -1.65 21.94
CA GLN A 152 11.60 -2.02 21.02
C GLN A 152 10.69 -3.04 21.71
N TYR A 153 9.62 -2.56 22.32
CA TYR A 153 8.67 -3.39 23.06
C TYR A 153 7.87 -4.32 22.14
N MET A 154 7.49 -3.80 20.96
CA MET A 154 6.84 -4.55 19.91
C MET A 154 7.40 -4.15 18.54
N PRO A 155 7.89 -5.09 17.73
CA PRO A 155 8.31 -4.79 16.38
C PRO A 155 7.11 -4.36 15.52
N MET A 156 7.38 -3.70 14.38
CA MET A 156 6.37 -3.29 13.43
C MET A 156 5.62 -4.50 12.88
N THR A 157 4.29 -4.53 13.04
CA THR A 157 3.42 -5.64 12.60
C THR A 157 2.07 -5.14 12.11
N ASP A 158 1.45 -5.87 11.22
CA ASP A 158 0.05 -5.70 10.78
C ASP A 158 -0.90 -6.70 11.47
N ASP A 159 -0.40 -7.49 12.41
CA ASP A 159 -1.20 -8.34 13.27
C ASP A 159 -1.84 -7.51 14.39
N MET A 160 -3.08 -7.09 14.17
CA MET A 160 -3.81 -6.23 15.11
C MET A 160 -4.24 -6.97 16.38
N GLU A 161 -4.43 -8.29 16.33
CA GLU A 161 -4.74 -9.11 17.51
C GLU A 161 -3.52 -9.19 18.44
N PHE A 162 -2.34 -9.44 17.87
CA PHE A 162 -1.08 -9.40 18.59
C PHE A 162 -0.80 -7.99 19.15
N THR A 163 -1.10 -6.94 18.39
CA THR A 163 -0.94 -5.55 18.84
C THR A 163 -1.82 -5.25 20.04
N ALA A 164 -3.11 -5.67 20.02
CA ALA A 164 -4.03 -5.50 21.13
C ALA A 164 -3.55 -6.23 22.40
N ASP A 165 -3.07 -7.48 22.29
CA ASP A 165 -2.48 -8.22 23.43
C ASP A 165 -1.29 -7.47 24.03
N LYS A 166 -0.43 -6.90 23.19
CA LYS A 166 0.74 -6.12 23.65
C LYS A 166 0.34 -4.81 24.32
N LEU A 167 -0.67 -4.10 23.82
CA LEU A 167 -1.21 -2.90 24.44
C LEU A 167 -1.84 -3.21 25.80
N GLU A 168 -2.61 -4.31 25.92
CA GLU A 168 -3.17 -4.71 27.19
C GLU A 168 -2.09 -5.06 28.24
N ARG A 169 -1.01 -5.72 27.83
CA ARG A 169 0.12 -5.98 28.72
C ARG A 169 0.82 -4.69 29.15
N LEU A 170 0.98 -3.74 28.24
CA LEU A 170 1.57 -2.44 28.55
C LEU A 170 0.68 -1.64 29.50
N LYS A 171 -0.64 -1.71 29.33
CA LYS A 171 -1.62 -1.12 30.27
C LYS A 171 -1.46 -1.70 31.70
N LYS A 172 -1.26 -3.01 31.83
CA LYS A 172 -0.97 -3.64 33.12
C LYS A 172 0.32 -3.10 33.76
N TYR A 173 1.34 -2.84 32.97
CA TYR A 173 2.56 -2.20 33.47
C TYR A 173 2.29 -0.81 34.06
N PHE A 174 1.49 0.03 33.40
CA PHE A 174 1.13 1.34 33.93
C PHE A 174 0.28 1.27 35.18
N ILE A 175 -0.55 0.22 35.36
CA ILE A 175 -1.25 -0.05 36.62
C ILE A 175 -0.25 -0.39 37.74
N LEU A 176 0.78 -1.19 37.45
CA LEU A 176 1.82 -1.49 38.43
C LEU A 176 2.64 -0.23 38.82
N GLN A 177 2.94 0.63 37.82
CA GLN A 177 3.58 1.95 38.10
C GLN A 177 2.69 2.81 38.99
N LYS A 178 1.39 2.88 38.72
CA LYS A 178 0.42 3.58 39.57
C LYS A 178 0.47 3.07 41.02
N GLN A 179 0.39 1.75 41.20
CA GLN A 179 0.46 1.14 42.51
C GLN A 179 1.75 1.47 43.26
N TYR A 180 2.87 1.48 42.55
CA TYR A 180 4.16 1.83 43.10
C TYR A 180 4.20 3.30 43.56
N VAL A 181 3.74 4.23 42.72
CA VAL A 181 3.68 5.67 43.04
C VAL A 181 2.77 5.92 44.23
N GLU A 182 1.57 5.35 44.26
CA GLU A 182 0.60 5.58 45.30
C GLU A 182 1.00 5.00 46.70
N LEU A 183 1.78 3.90 46.69
CA LEU A 183 2.13 3.21 47.94
C LEU A 183 3.54 3.55 48.46
N TYR A 184 4.49 3.84 47.57
CA TYR A 184 5.91 3.81 47.92
C TYR A 184 6.71 5.03 47.44
N GLU A 185 6.16 5.95 46.63
CA GLU A 185 6.92 7.06 46.06
C GLU A 185 7.37 8.05 47.13
N ASP A 186 6.55 8.33 48.11
CA ASP A 186 6.81 9.28 49.19
C ASP A 186 7.57 8.65 50.38
N MET A 187 7.87 7.34 50.32
CA MET A 187 8.59 6.64 51.40
C MET A 187 10.08 6.92 51.33
N ASP A 188 10.61 7.33 52.48
CA ASP A 188 12.05 7.48 52.61
C ASP A 188 12.77 6.16 52.99
N SER A 189 14.10 6.19 53.10
CA SER A 189 14.89 5.02 53.45
C SER A 189 14.58 4.51 54.87
N TYR A 190 14.07 5.34 55.78
CA TYR A 190 13.68 4.96 57.13
C TYR A 190 12.34 4.22 57.12
N ASP A 191 11.42 4.69 56.32
CA ASP A 191 10.09 4.03 56.13
C ASP A 191 10.28 2.63 55.56
N LEU A 192 11.12 2.48 54.55
CA LEU A 192 11.45 1.19 53.96
C LEU A 192 12.12 0.24 54.93
N MET A 193 13.01 0.74 55.81
CA MET A 193 13.65 -0.09 56.84
C MET A 193 12.72 -0.54 57.97
N ASN A 194 11.64 0.19 58.19
CA ASN A 194 10.68 -0.13 59.22
C ASN A 194 9.43 -0.92 58.75
N MET A 195 9.43 -1.30 57.48
CA MET A 195 8.38 -2.19 56.92
C MET A 195 8.32 -3.53 57.65
N SER A 196 7.12 -4.04 57.88
CA SER A 196 6.92 -5.42 58.28
C SER A 196 7.38 -6.40 57.21
N GLU A 197 7.65 -7.65 57.58
CA GLU A 197 8.03 -8.70 56.60
C GLU A 197 6.98 -8.86 55.49
N GLU A 198 5.73 -8.65 55.76
CA GLU A 198 4.61 -8.78 54.83
C GLU A 198 4.60 -7.59 53.84
N GLU A 199 4.80 -6.37 54.30
CA GLU A 199 4.91 -5.16 53.49
C GLU A 199 6.16 -5.21 52.60
N MET A 200 7.31 -5.62 53.12
CA MET A 200 8.54 -5.78 52.34
C MET A 200 8.35 -6.82 51.24
N LYS A 201 7.68 -7.92 51.51
CA LYS A 201 7.37 -8.95 50.51
C LYS A 201 6.45 -8.44 49.42
N GLN A 202 5.50 -7.58 49.72
CA GLN A 202 4.61 -6.93 48.76
C GLN A 202 5.40 -5.94 47.89
N TYR A 203 6.25 -5.11 48.51
CA TYR A 203 7.16 -4.18 47.84
C TYR A 203 8.07 -4.91 46.86
N ASP A 204 8.76 -5.97 47.30
CA ASP A 204 9.68 -6.77 46.47
C ASP A 204 8.94 -7.43 45.29
N ASN A 205 7.74 -7.94 45.53
CA ASN A 205 6.95 -8.54 44.48
C ASN A 205 6.55 -7.50 43.40
N LEU A 206 6.11 -6.31 43.82
CA LEU A 206 5.77 -5.23 42.91
C LEU A 206 7.01 -4.74 42.15
N LYS A 207 8.13 -4.53 42.82
CA LYS A 207 9.41 -4.16 42.20
C LYS A 207 9.88 -5.21 41.19
N ASN A 208 9.80 -6.49 41.49
CA ASN A 208 10.18 -7.55 40.58
C ASN A 208 9.29 -7.58 39.31
N GLN A 209 8.01 -7.29 39.43
CA GLN A 209 7.12 -7.18 38.28
C GLN A 209 7.47 -5.95 37.43
N LEU A 210 7.73 -4.79 38.05
CA LEU A 210 8.14 -3.58 37.34
C LEU A 210 9.50 -3.78 36.65
N ASN A 211 10.47 -4.38 37.34
CA ASN A 211 11.81 -4.65 36.78
C ASN A 211 11.76 -5.42 35.46
N ALA A 212 10.76 -6.30 35.27
CA ALA A 212 10.60 -7.03 34.02
C ALA A 212 10.31 -6.13 32.81
N TYR A 213 9.62 -4.97 33.03
CA TYR A 213 9.36 -3.96 32.01
C TYR A 213 10.46 -2.90 31.94
N GLU A 214 11.14 -2.64 33.06
CA GLU A 214 12.21 -1.65 33.18
C GLU A 214 13.57 -2.18 32.70
N ALA A 215 13.66 -3.48 32.48
CA ALA A 215 14.85 -4.10 31.91
C ALA A 215 15.19 -3.51 30.54
N GLY A 216 16.40 -2.97 30.42
CA GLY A 216 16.87 -2.33 29.19
C GLY A 216 16.44 -0.85 29.03
N THR A 217 15.42 -0.37 29.72
CA THR A 217 15.06 1.07 29.67
C THR A 217 15.76 1.87 30.74
N ILE A 218 15.78 1.40 31.98
CA ILE A 218 16.38 2.12 33.12
C ILE A 218 17.37 1.27 33.92
N LEU A 219 17.12 -0.04 34.09
CA LEU A 219 17.99 -0.88 34.90
C LEU A 219 19.42 -0.90 34.38
N ASN A 220 20.40 -0.64 35.29
CA ASN A 220 21.83 -0.51 35.00
C ASN A 220 22.20 0.65 34.05
N ASN A 221 21.27 1.57 33.76
CA ASN A 221 21.51 2.69 32.86
C ASN A 221 21.34 4.08 33.52
N TYR A 222 20.96 4.15 34.81
CA TYR A 222 20.67 5.44 35.48
C TYR A 222 21.86 6.42 35.53
N TYR A 223 23.08 5.94 35.28
CA TYR A 223 24.27 6.80 35.18
C TYR A 223 24.21 7.76 33.98
N LYS A 224 23.35 7.50 32.99
CA LYS A 224 23.12 8.40 31.86
C LYS A 224 22.17 9.54 32.19
N GLY A 225 21.27 9.34 33.16
CA GLY A 225 20.22 10.27 33.53
C GLY A 225 18.83 9.62 33.44
N SER A 226 17.82 10.38 33.06
CA SER A 226 16.44 9.92 32.90
C SER A 226 15.75 10.62 31.75
N SER A 227 14.83 9.93 31.10
CA SER A 227 14.01 10.44 29.99
C SER A 227 14.84 11.07 28.89
N LEU A 228 15.71 10.27 28.26
CA LEU A 228 16.55 10.74 27.12
C LEU A 228 15.71 10.82 25.84
N ILE A 229 14.97 11.92 25.71
CA ILE A 229 13.87 12.09 24.74
C ILE A 229 14.35 12.05 23.31
N GLY A 230 15.46 12.73 22.99
CA GLY A 230 16.06 12.74 21.66
C GLY A 230 16.53 11.34 21.23
N GLU A 231 17.19 10.60 22.15
CA GLU A 231 17.60 9.21 21.91
C GLU A 231 16.39 8.29 21.74
N GLY A 232 15.33 8.50 22.51
CA GLY A 232 14.05 7.79 22.41
C GLY A 232 13.44 7.94 21.00
N LEU A 233 13.30 9.18 20.54
CA LEU A 233 12.75 9.50 19.23
C LEU A 233 13.62 8.97 18.08
N ALA A 234 14.94 9.17 18.15
CA ALA A 234 15.87 8.68 17.13
C ALA A 234 15.88 7.15 17.04
N SER A 235 15.79 6.46 18.19
CA SER A 235 15.67 4.99 18.20
C SER A 235 14.38 4.51 17.55
N CYS A 236 13.23 5.18 17.80
CA CYS A 236 11.98 4.88 17.10
C CYS A 236 12.11 5.09 15.59
N LEU A 237 12.75 6.16 15.15
CA LEU A 237 12.99 6.43 13.73
C LEU A 237 13.74 5.29 13.05
N TYR A 238 14.84 4.83 13.65
CA TYR A 238 15.66 3.77 13.07
C TYR A 238 15.08 2.35 13.23
N ASN A 239 14.00 2.19 13.96
CA ASN A 239 13.26 0.93 14.07
C ASN A 239 12.26 0.71 12.91
N PHE A 240 12.02 1.69 12.04
CA PHE A 240 11.21 1.47 10.84
C PHE A 240 11.90 0.48 9.90
N PRO A 241 11.20 -0.56 9.41
CA PRO A 241 11.80 -1.62 8.59
C PRO A 241 12.36 -1.14 7.25
N SER A 242 11.82 -0.03 6.72
CA SER A 242 12.13 0.46 5.38
C SER A 242 12.10 1.99 5.35
N LEU A 243 13.10 2.63 5.96
CA LEU A 243 13.30 4.07 5.80
C LEU A 243 13.62 4.37 4.32
N GLY A 244 12.95 5.38 3.73
CA GLY A 244 13.14 5.76 2.34
C GLY A 244 12.22 5.05 1.34
N ASP A 245 11.40 4.08 1.75
CA ASP A 245 10.34 3.52 0.92
C ASP A 245 9.18 4.54 0.79
N SER A 246 8.81 4.91 -0.42
CA SER A 246 7.76 5.90 -0.70
C SER A 246 6.33 5.32 -0.69
N GLU A 247 6.20 3.99 -0.59
CA GLU A 247 4.88 3.35 -0.68
C GLU A 247 4.06 3.45 0.62
N ARG A 248 4.69 3.87 1.73
CA ARG A 248 4.05 3.92 3.04
C ARG A 248 4.33 5.26 3.72
N THR A 249 3.30 5.85 4.30
CA THR A 249 3.44 7.01 5.19
C THR A 249 3.95 6.55 6.55
N ARG A 250 4.93 7.26 7.12
CA ARG A 250 5.54 6.93 8.40
C ARG A 250 5.21 7.98 9.43
N VAL A 251 4.73 7.52 10.57
CA VAL A 251 4.29 8.38 11.65
C VAL A 251 4.85 7.86 12.98
N ILE A 252 5.36 8.77 13.81
CA ILE A 252 5.67 8.49 15.21
C ILE A 252 4.68 9.28 16.08
N ILE A 253 4.05 8.60 17.02
CA ILE A 253 3.25 9.22 18.07
C ILE A 253 4.07 9.14 19.36
N MET A 254 4.55 10.29 19.82
CA MET A 254 5.43 10.39 20.97
C MET A 254 4.68 10.95 22.18
N VAL A 255 4.73 10.23 23.28
CA VAL A 255 4.15 10.64 24.57
C VAL A 255 5.30 10.90 25.54
N THR A 256 5.47 12.14 26.01
CA THR A 256 6.51 12.56 26.96
C THR A 256 6.19 13.92 27.56
N ASP A 257 6.70 14.20 28.75
CA ASP A 257 6.67 15.53 29.40
C ASP A 257 7.87 16.41 29.03
N ASN A 258 8.75 15.89 28.18
CA ASN A 258 9.99 16.56 27.78
C ASN A 258 10.92 16.95 28.96
N ALA A 259 10.71 16.35 30.15
CA ALA A 259 11.47 16.61 31.35
C ALA A 259 12.73 15.72 31.43
N GLN A 260 13.72 16.04 30.61
CA GLN A 260 14.95 15.28 30.53
C GLN A 260 15.91 15.63 31.68
N SER A 261 16.52 14.61 32.29
CA SER A 261 17.57 14.75 33.30
C SER A 261 18.86 14.12 32.77
N ASN A 262 19.81 14.95 32.36
CA ASN A 262 21.08 14.51 31.80
C ASN A 262 22.16 14.44 32.87
N LEU A 263 22.63 13.24 33.22
CA LEU A 263 23.84 13.02 33.99
C LEU A 263 25.07 12.88 33.08
N MET A 264 24.87 12.48 31.84
CA MET A 264 25.84 12.47 30.76
C MET A 264 25.26 13.20 29.54
N PRO A 265 26.09 13.76 28.65
CA PRO A 265 25.61 14.32 27.39
C PRO A 265 24.88 13.26 26.59
N PRO A 266 23.65 13.53 26.15
CA PRO A 266 22.92 12.58 25.29
C PRO A 266 23.59 12.46 23.92
N THR A 267 23.46 11.32 23.28
CA THR A 267 24.01 11.09 21.94
C THR A 267 23.25 11.92 20.89
N VAL A 268 21.93 12.09 21.08
CA VAL A 268 21.06 12.87 20.21
C VAL A 268 20.08 13.68 21.05
N GLU A 269 20.01 14.99 20.82
CA GLU A 269 19.04 15.87 21.44
C GLU A 269 17.71 15.87 20.66
N LEU A 270 16.58 16.27 21.29
CA LEU A 270 15.26 16.31 20.67
C LEU A 270 15.22 17.13 19.36
N PRO A 271 15.84 18.33 19.25
CA PRO A 271 15.87 19.08 18.00
C PRO A 271 16.52 18.32 16.85
N GLU A 272 17.64 17.63 17.11
CA GLU A 272 18.36 16.83 16.14
C GLU A 272 17.56 15.59 15.73
N ALA A 273 16.93 14.90 16.70
CA ALA A 273 16.06 13.77 16.40
C ALA A 273 14.86 14.15 15.51
N CYS A 274 14.25 15.31 15.74
CA CYS A 274 13.19 15.84 14.89
C CYS A 274 13.69 16.19 13.47
N ASP A 275 14.89 16.76 13.35
CA ASP A 275 15.50 17.04 12.06
C ASP A 275 15.82 15.75 11.29
N LEU A 276 16.24 14.68 11.98
CA LEU A 276 16.42 13.34 11.40
C LEU A 276 15.09 12.74 10.94
N CYS A 277 14.01 12.87 11.73
CA CYS A 277 12.67 12.44 11.34
C CYS A 277 12.22 13.14 10.06
N LYS A 278 12.33 14.46 10.01
CA LYS A 278 12.00 15.28 8.84
C LYS A 278 12.79 14.86 7.59
N LYS A 279 14.09 14.62 7.74
CA LYS A 279 14.97 14.20 6.63
C LYS A 279 14.59 12.85 6.05
N ASN A 280 13.94 11.99 6.84
CA ASN A 280 13.50 10.66 6.44
C ASN A 280 11.99 10.59 6.13
N ASP A 281 11.32 11.73 5.93
CA ASP A 281 9.89 11.82 5.66
C ASP A 281 9.03 11.10 6.72
N VAL A 282 9.41 11.27 8.00
CA VAL A 282 8.67 10.74 9.16
C VAL A 282 8.02 11.88 9.91
N THR A 283 6.70 11.88 9.96
CA THR A 283 5.90 12.86 10.71
C THR A 283 5.82 12.46 12.17
N VAL A 284 6.04 13.40 13.08
CA VAL A 284 5.97 13.15 14.53
C VAL A 284 4.78 13.90 15.13
N PHE A 285 3.93 13.19 15.87
CA PHE A 285 2.89 13.77 16.73
C PHE A 285 3.37 13.71 18.17
N GLY A 286 3.26 14.83 18.87
CA GLY A 286 3.63 14.92 20.28
C GLY A 286 2.40 15.01 21.17
N ILE A 287 2.34 14.19 22.21
CA ILE A 287 1.33 14.25 23.28
C ILE A 287 2.05 14.60 24.58
N PHE A 288 1.63 15.71 25.17
CA PHE A 288 2.22 16.28 26.38
C PHE A 288 1.22 16.18 27.54
N PRO A 289 1.65 15.86 28.78
CA PRO A 289 0.80 15.80 29.93
C PRO A 289 0.23 17.17 30.33
N PRO A 290 -0.83 17.23 31.14
CA PRO A 290 -1.27 18.46 31.75
C PRO A 290 -0.23 18.98 32.76
N GLU A 291 -0.13 20.31 32.91
CA GLU A 291 0.85 20.93 33.82
C GLU A 291 0.68 20.48 35.29
N SER A 292 -0.55 20.16 35.68
CA SER A 292 -0.88 19.66 37.02
C SER A 292 -0.19 18.34 37.40
N SER A 293 0.23 17.54 36.38
CA SER A 293 0.92 16.25 36.62
C SER A 293 2.45 16.34 36.62
N MET A 294 3.01 17.47 36.27
CA MET A 294 4.47 17.65 36.15
C MET A 294 5.12 17.89 37.51
N ARG A 295 5.50 16.82 38.21
CA ARG A 295 5.99 16.89 39.59
C ARG A 295 7.53 16.91 39.72
N PHE A 296 8.27 16.29 38.77
CA PHE A 296 9.69 16.01 38.88
C PHE A 296 10.54 16.86 37.92
N LEU A 297 10.47 18.19 38.08
CA LEU A 297 11.21 19.09 37.22
C LEU A 297 12.61 19.34 37.79
N GLN A 298 13.62 19.32 36.92
CA GLN A 298 14.99 19.70 37.26
C GLN A 298 15.11 21.22 37.51
N ALA A 299 16.13 21.63 38.23
CA ALA A 299 16.40 23.05 38.47
C ALA A 299 16.53 23.81 37.13
N GLY A 300 15.69 24.83 36.93
CA GLY A 300 15.66 25.64 35.72
C GLY A 300 14.73 25.12 34.60
N GLN A 301 14.05 23.99 34.79
CA GLN A 301 12.96 23.56 33.93
C GLN A 301 11.64 24.17 34.41
N THR A 302 10.79 24.58 33.47
CA THR A 302 9.40 24.96 33.73
C THR A 302 8.49 24.29 32.76
N PRO A 303 7.24 23.94 33.13
CA PRO A 303 6.29 23.29 32.22
C PRO A 303 6.12 24.04 30.90
N GLU A 304 6.06 25.38 30.94
CA GLU A 304 5.87 26.21 29.75
C GLU A 304 7.06 26.12 28.81
N LYS A 305 8.28 26.09 29.34
CA LYS A 305 9.50 25.96 28.54
C LYS A 305 9.57 24.60 27.88
N LEU A 306 9.36 23.52 28.63
CA LEU A 306 9.38 22.15 28.14
C LEU A 306 8.32 21.94 27.04
N ARG A 307 7.11 22.46 27.27
CA ARG A 307 6.01 22.45 26.31
C ARG A 307 6.36 23.21 25.03
N SER A 308 6.87 24.44 25.17
CA SER A 308 7.24 25.29 24.03
C SER A 308 8.34 24.66 23.19
N ASP A 309 9.37 24.13 23.84
CA ASP A 309 10.49 23.46 23.17
C ASP A 309 10.06 22.21 22.44
N MET A 310 9.24 21.35 23.06
CA MET A 310 8.71 20.16 22.42
C MET A 310 7.82 20.54 21.23
N LYS A 311 6.85 21.45 21.42
CA LYS A 311 5.96 21.91 20.36
C LYS A 311 6.73 22.38 19.14
N LYS A 312 7.70 23.28 19.33
CA LYS A 312 8.52 23.85 18.27
C LYS A 312 9.26 22.78 17.46
N ASN A 313 9.78 21.76 18.11
CA ASN A 313 10.55 20.71 17.44
C ASN A 313 9.64 19.69 16.73
N ILE A 314 8.54 19.27 17.35
CA ILE A 314 7.54 18.36 16.75
C ILE A 314 6.94 18.98 15.47
N GLU A 315 6.50 20.24 15.53
CA GLU A 315 5.88 20.91 14.38
C GLU A 315 6.82 21.06 13.16
N LYS A 316 8.15 21.06 13.37
CA LYS A 316 9.12 21.03 12.26
C LYS A 316 9.05 19.79 11.39
N THR A 317 8.54 18.68 11.91
CA THR A 317 8.42 17.40 11.18
C THR A 317 7.19 17.35 10.27
N GLY A 318 6.34 18.37 10.30
CA GLY A 318 5.04 18.40 9.62
C GLY A 318 3.90 17.81 10.44
N GLY A 319 4.15 17.38 11.68
CA GLY A 319 3.15 16.86 12.59
C GLY A 319 2.55 17.95 13.48
N ALA A 320 1.84 17.51 14.52
CA ALA A 320 1.14 18.39 15.44
C ALA A 320 1.46 18.05 16.91
N PHE A 321 1.30 19.05 17.77
CA PHE A 321 1.53 18.94 19.19
C PHE A 321 0.21 19.10 19.96
N TYR A 322 -0.05 18.21 20.90
CA TYR A 322 -1.26 18.16 21.71
C TYR A 322 -0.95 18.13 23.19
N ILE A 323 -1.83 18.69 23.98
CA ILE A 323 -1.78 18.64 25.46
C ILE A 323 -2.96 17.82 25.91
N ALA A 324 -2.73 16.82 26.74
CA ALA A 324 -3.80 16.07 27.38
C ALA A 324 -4.60 16.96 28.35
N ALA A 325 -5.89 16.68 28.49
CA ALA A 325 -6.73 17.34 29.48
C ALA A 325 -6.32 16.95 30.92
N ASP A 326 -6.80 17.69 31.90
CA ASP A 326 -6.45 17.44 33.32
C ASP A 326 -6.93 16.08 33.86
N ASP A 327 -7.93 15.48 33.21
CA ASP A 327 -8.41 14.13 33.47
C ASP A 327 -7.67 13.06 32.65
N PHE A 328 -6.63 13.46 31.88
CA PHE A 328 -5.83 12.64 30.98
C PHE A 328 -6.60 12.02 29.81
N ASP A 329 -7.85 12.43 29.52
CA ASP A 329 -8.58 11.91 28.35
C ASP A 329 -7.87 12.27 27.04
N THR A 330 -7.43 11.24 26.33
CA THR A 330 -6.72 11.36 25.04
C THR A 330 -7.61 11.11 23.83
N SER A 331 -8.90 10.82 24.01
CA SER A 331 -9.83 10.47 22.93
C SER A 331 -9.89 11.51 21.81
N ASP A 332 -9.98 12.80 22.17
CA ASP A 332 -10.01 13.89 21.20
C ASP A 332 -8.65 14.08 20.48
N ILE A 333 -7.56 13.82 21.19
CA ILE A 333 -6.21 13.86 20.62
C ILE A 333 -6.07 12.79 19.52
N ILE A 334 -6.47 11.55 19.83
CA ILE A 334 -6.43 10.44 18.89
C ILE A 334 -7.26 10.75 17.63
N LYS A 335 -8.49 11.31 17.81
CA LYS A 335 -9.33 11.73 16.67
C LYS A 335 -8.64 12.81 15.81
N LYS A 336 -8.00 13.80 16.45
CA LYS A 336 -7.28 14.87 15.74
C LYS A 336 -6.07 14.32 14.99
N ILE A 337 -5.32 13.38 15.59
CA ILE A 337 -4.21 12.70 14.90
C ILE A 337 -4.74 11.94 13.68
N GLN A 338 -5.81 11.16 13.82
CA GLN A 338 -6.42 10.42 12.71
C GLN A 338 -6.92 11.33 11.59
N ALA A 339 -7.42 12.52 11.93
CA ALA A 339 -7.89 13.51 10.95
C ALA A 339 -6.77 14.33 10.30
N HIS A 340 -5.55 14.26 10.82
CA HIS A 340 -4.41 15.03 10.31
C HIS A 340 -4.01 14.56 8.89
N GLU A 341 -3.56 15.50 8.06
CA GLU A 341 -3.19 15.24 6.66
C GLU A 341 -2.21 14.07 6.50
N ALA A 342 -1.19 13.97 7.36
CA ALA A 342 -0.24 12.86 7.37
C ALA A 342 -0.86 11.48 7.65
N MET A 343 -2.07 11.45 8.21
CA MET A 343 -2.83 10.23 8.48
C MET A 343 -3.90 9.97 7.40
N GLN A 344 -4.10 10.91 6.48
CA GLN A 344 -5.01 10.69 5.36
C GLN A 344 -4.41 9.68 4.39
N VAL A 345 -5.27 8.81 3.94
CA VAL A 345 -4.89 7.76 3.01
C VAL A 345 -5.13 8.27 1.60
N ASP A 346 -4.08 8.59 0.87
CA ASP A 346 -4.20 8.88 -0.55
C ASP A 346 -4.50 7.62 -1.34
N GLN A 347 -5.55 7.68 -2.16
CA GLN A 347 -5.85 6.61 -3.11
C GLN A 347 -4.86 6.70 -4.26
N ILE A 348 -3.86 5.83 -4.28
CA ILE A 348 -2.96 5.73 -5.43
C ILE A 348 -3.72 5.05 -6.56
N SER A 349 -4.15 5.84 -7.54
CA SER A 349 -4.68 5.30 -8.79
C SER A 349 -3.51 4.89 -9.69
N MET A 350 -3.30 3.58 -9.82
CA MET A 350 -2.39 3.05 -10.84
C MET A 350 -3.15 2.80 -12.13
N THR A 351 -2.69 3.41 -13.22
CA THR A 351 -3.18 3.10 -14.56
C THR A 351 -2.61 1.77 -15.02
N ARG A 352 -3.40 0.73 -14.99
CA ARG A 352 -3.01 -0.58 -15.51
C ARG A 352 -3.55 -0.79 -16.93
N THR A 353 -2.66 -1.08 -17.86
CA THR A 353 -3.03 -1.43 -19.24
C THR A 353 -3.45 -2.88 -19.32
N LEU A 354 -4.71 -3.15 -19.63
CA LEU A 354 -5.28 -4.50 -19.79
C LEU A 354 -5.50 -4.80 -21.27
N ASP A 355 -5.10 -5.98 -21.73
CA ASP A 355 -5.36 -6.44 -23.09
C ASP A 355 -6.83 -6.88 -23.22
N ASP A 356 -7.54 -6.44 -24.26
CA ASP A 356 -8.90 -6.90 -24.59
C ASP A 356 -8.97 -7.55 -25.98
N PRO A 357 -8.64 -8.85 -26.08
CA PRO A 357 -8.67 -9.57 -27.34
C PRO A 357 -10.07 -10.06 -27.74
N ARG A 358 -11.10 -9.96 -26.89
CA ARG A 358 -12.38 -10.65 -27.01
C ARG A 358 -13.07 -10.42 -28.33
N LYS A 359 -13.26 -9.17 -28.74
CA LYS A 359 -13.96 -8.81 -29.98
C LYS A 359 -13.23 -9.32 -31.22
N ALA A 360 -11.91 -9.22 -31.21
CA ALA A 360 -11.09 -9.67 -32.32
C ALA A 360 -11.07 -11.20 -32.44
N ILE A 361 -11.04 -11.94 -31.33
CA ILE A 361 -11.13 -13.41 -31.34
C ILE A 361 -12.47 -13.84 -31.93
N ILE A 362 -13.58 -13.25 -31.53
CA ILE A 362 -14.92 -13.57 -32.04
C ILE A 362 -14.98 -13.34 -33.55
N LEU A 363 -14.51 -12.20 -34.04
CA LEU A 363 -14.49 -11.91 -35.49
C LEU A 363 -13.60 -12.87 -36.26
N CYS A 364 -12.44 -13.24 -35.70
CA CYS A 364 -11.54 -14.22 -36.32
C CYS A 364 -12.22 -15.59 -36.46
N VAL A 365 -12.82 -16.09 -35.38
CA VAL A 365 -13.51 -17.39 -35.39
C VAL A 365 -14.71 -17.39 -36.33
N LEU A 366 -15.54 -16.35 -36.29
CA LEU A 366 -16.71 -16.24 -37.19
C LEU A 366 -16.31 -16.20 -38.66
N GLY A 367 -15.26 -15.40 -39.00
CA GLY A 367 -14.77 -15.30 -40.35
C GLY A 367 -14.23 -16.64 -40.88
N PHE A 368 -13.42 -17.33 -40.06
CA PHE A 368 -12.87 -18.63 -40.44
C PHE A 368 -13.95 -19.71 -40.55
N SER A 369 -14.91 -19.76 -39.62
CA SER A 369 -16.00 -20.71 -39.64
C SER A 369 -16.88 -20.52 -40.88
N LEU A 370 -17.16 -19.26 -41.25
CA LEU A 370 -17.91 -18.96 -42.48
C LEU A 370 -17.19 -19.45 -43.75
N PHE A 371 -15.88 -19.20 -43.84
CA PHE A 371 -15.05 -19.71 -44.91
C PHE A 371 -15.06 -21.24 -44.97
N ALA A 372 -14.84 -21.90 -43.82
CA ALA A 372 -14.79 -23.36 -43.72
C ALA A 372 -16.14 -24.01 -44.08
N ALA A 373 -17.25 -23.46 -43.63
CA ALA A 373 -18.57 -23.95 -43.91
C ALA A 373 -18.86 -23.89 -45.44
N ILE A 374 -18.56 -22.78 -46.12
CA ILE A 374 -18.78 -22.62 -47.54
C ILE A 374 -17.89 -23.58 -48.35
N LYS A 375 -16.63 -23.78 -47.95
CA LYS A 375 -15.71 -24.71 -48.58
C LYS A 375 -16.04 -26.19 -48.28
N GLY A 376 -16.60 -26.49 -47.10
CA GLY A 376 -16.99 -27.84 -46.70
C GLY A 376 -18.29 -28.34 -47.36
N VAL A 377 -19.20 -27.43 -47.73
CA VAL A 377 -20.51 -27.81 -48.37
C VAL A 377 -20.40 -28.06 -49.87
N GLY A 378 -19.23 -27.96 -50.44
CA GLY A 378 -19.07 -28.46 -51.83
C GLY A 378 -18.78 -27.39 -52.88
N ALA A 379 -17.96 -26.53 -52.47
CA ALA A 379 -17.30 -25.66 -53.42
C ALA A 379 -15.98 -26.26 -53.90
#